data_aa30c685acbb93006193b200a997c582
#
_entry.id   aa30c685acbb93006193b200a997c582
#
_cell.length_a   1.000
_cell.length_b   1.000
_cell.length_c   1.000
_cell.angle_alpha   90.00
_cell.angle_beta   90.00
_cell.angle_gamma   90.00
#
_symmetry.space_group_name_H-M   'P 1'
#
loop_
_entity.id
_entity.type
_entity.pdbx_description
1 polymer ?
#
loop_
_entity_poly.entity_id
_entity_poly.type
_entity_poly.pdbx_seq_one_letter_code
_entity_poly.pdbx_strand_id
1 'polypeptide(L)'
;MTSARGVLLDTHVWIRLQMLSHPLSTEAIRAIENAGALRLVYVPAISIWEIAMLTRRKRLQLDMPVRRWVAEALDKLGIQLLPLSIDIAIEAVELPEPMYKDPADRMIVASARVEGLTLITSDKPMLRVARNIGMDCVQA
;
A
#
# COMPACT_ATOMS: atom_id res chain seq x y z
N MET A 1 3.98 25.58 -4.10
CA MET A 1 2.61 25.06 -4.22
C MET A 1 2.65 23.54 -4.27
N THR A 2 1.99 22.91 -3.33
CA THR A 2 1.93 21.46 -3.29
C THR A 2 0.68 21.02 -4.04
N SER A 3 0.87 20.30 -5.14
CA SER A 3 -0.24 19.60 -5.77
C SER A 3 -0.69 18.47 -4.85
N ALA A 4 -2.00 18.21 -4.82
CA ALA A 4 -2.52 17.07 -4.09
C ALA A 4 -1.90 15.79 -4.67
N ARG A 5 -1.28 15.00 -3.82
CA ARG A 5 -0.68 13.73 -4.22
C ARG A 5 -1.55 12.58 -3.81
N GLY A 6 -1.58 11.57 -4.66
CA GLY A 6 -2.14 10.30 -4.29
C GLY A 6 -1.27 9.58 -3.27
N VAL A 7 -1.88 8.64 -2.58
CA VAL A 7 -1.20 7.78 -1.62
C VAL A 7 -1.32 6.33 -2.06
N LEU A 8 -0.31 5.53 -1.72
CA LEU A 8 -0.33 4.08 -1.90
C LEU A 8 -0.30 3.43 -0.54
N LEU A 9 -1.26 2.57 -0.27
CA LEU A 9 -1.34 1.85 0.99
C LEU A 9 -0.56 0.54 0.91
N ASP A 10 0.33 0.31 1.87
CA ASP A 10 0.89 -1.00 2.10
C ASP A 10 -0.24 -1.98 2.49
N THR A 11 -0.04 -3.25 2.23
CA THR A 11 -1.06 -4.28 2.47
C THR A 11 -1.62 -4.23 3.89
N HIS A 12 -0.75 -4.16 4.90
CA HIS A 12 -1.19 -4.14 6.29
C HIS A 12 -1.92 -2.85 6.67
N VAL A 13 -1.55 -1.73 6.05
CA VAL A 13 -2.27 -0.46 6.25
C VAL A 13 -3.69 -0.57 5.70
N TRP A 14 -3.83 -1.15 4.50
CA TRP A 14 -5.15 -1.36 3.91
C TRP A 14 -6.03 -2.26 4.77
N ILE A 15 -5.46 -3.37 5.27
CA ILE A 15 -6.16 -4.29 6.16
C ILE A 15 -6.63 -3.56 7.42
N ARG A 16 -5.75 -2.78 8.05
CA ARG A 16 -6.07 -2.03 9.28
C ARG A 16 -7.17 -1.00 9.03
N LEU A 17 -7.07 -0.29 7.91
CA LEU A 17 -8.08 0.70 7.53
C LEU A 17 -9.44 0.06 7.33
N GLN A 18 -9.49 -1.06 6.61
CA GLN A 18 -10.74 -1.75 6.29
C GLN A 18 -11.35 -2.43 7.51
N MET A 19 -10.54 -3.04 8.35
CA MET A 19 -11.02 -3.81 9.50
C MET A 19 -11.13 -2.99 10.78
N LEU A 20 -10.58 -1.77 10.79
CA LEU A 20 -10.53 -0.90 11.97
C LEU A 20 -9.86 -1.60 13.16
N SER A 21 -8.91 -2.49 12.90
CA SER A 21 -8.34 -3.39 13.90
C SER A 21 -7.29 -2.71 14.77
N HIS A 22 -6.47 -1.86 14.19
CA HIS A 22 -5.41 -1.13 14.89
C HIS A 22 -5.42 0.31 14.41
N PRO A 23 -5.29 1.29 15.33
CA PRO A 23 -5.31 2.68 14.92
C PRO A 23 -4.09 3.01 14.04
N LEU A 24 -4.35 3.78 13.00
CA LEU A 24 -3.31 4.38 12.18
C LEU A 24 -2.86 5.69 12.82
N SER A 25 -1.66 6.16 12.48
CA SER A 25 -1.21 7.46 12.98
C SER A 25 -2.13 8.59 12.48
N THR A 26 -2.16 9.68 13.22
CA THR A 26 -2.93 10.86 12.81
C THR A 26 -2.49 11.37 11.44
N GLU A 27 -1.19 11.35 11.19
CA GLU A 27 -0.62 11.76 9.91
C GLU A 27 -1.10 10.86 8.76
N ALA A 28 -1.11 9.54 8.97
CA ALA A 28 -1.59 8.59 7.97
C ALA A 28 -3.08 8.78 7.69
N ILE A 29 -3.90 8.92 8.73
CA ILE A 29 -5.33 9.15 8.58
C ILE A 29 -5.58 10.42 7.76
N ARG A 30 -4.90 11.51 8.09
CA ARG A 30 -5.05 12.77 7.38
C ARG A 30 -4.67 12.64 5.92
N ALA A 31 -3.54 11.98 5.62
CA ALA A 31 -3.10 11.77 4.25
C ALA A 31 -4.11 10.94 3.45
N ILE A 32 -4.65 9.89 4.07
CA ILE A 32 -5.64 9.02 3.43
C ILE A 32 -6.95 9.79 3.18
N GLU A 33 -7.43 10.55 4.14
CA GLU A 33 -8.65 11.33 3.99
C GLU A 33 -8.52 12.38 2.88
N ASN A 34 -7.41 13.11 2.86
CA ASN A 34 -7.19 14.13 1.85
C ASN A 34 -7.11 13.51 0.45
N ALA A 35 -6.39 12.42 0.30
CA ALA A 35 -6.30 11.72 -0.98
C ALA A 35 -7.63 11.08 -1.37
N GLY A 36 -8.36 10.52 -0.40
CA GLY A 36 -9.66 9.87 -0.64
C GLY A 36 -10.71 10.83 -1.18
N ALA A 37 -10.72 12.06 -0.71
CA ALA A 37 -11.63 13.10 -1.21
C ALA A 37 -11.43 13.36 -2.71
N LEU A 38 -10.23 13.12 -3.22
CA LEU A 38 -9.87 13.30 -4.63
C LEU A 38 -9.83 11.98 -5.40
N ARG A 39 -10.21 10.87 -4.78
CA ARG A 39 -10.12 9.51 -5.34
C ARG A 39 -8.69 9.12 -5.73
N LEU A 40 -7.73 9.50 -4.90
CA LEU A 40 -6.31 9.27 -5.13
C LEU A 40 -5.69 8.33 -4.08
N VAL A 41 -6.49 7.44 -3.51
CA VAL A 41 -5.99 6.37 -2.65
C VAL A 41 -5.83 5.11 -3.48
N TYR A 42 -4.60 4.57 -3.51
CA TYR A 42 -4.29 3.42 -4.34
C TYR A 42 -3.87 2.23 -3.49
N VAL A 43 -4.25 1.05 -3.96
CA VAL A 43 -3.83 -0.23 -3.40
C VAL A 43 -3.17 -1.01 -4.53
N PRO A 44 -1.93 -1.47 -4.37
CA PRO A 44 -1.27 -2.22 -5.44
C PRO A 44 -1.86 -3.61 -5.59
N ALA A 45 -1.90 -4.12 -6.82
CA ALA A 45 -2.47 -5.44 -7.12
C ALA A 45 -1.80 -6.55 -6.31
N ILE A 46 -0.50 -6.42 -5.99
CA ILE A 46 0.21 -7.41 -5.19
C ILE A 46 -0.38 -7.57 -3.78
N SER A 47 -1.03 -6.52 -3.26
CA SER A 47 -1.68 -6.61 -1.95
C SER A 47 -2.85 -7.58 -1.94
N ILE A 48 -3.57 -7.70 -3.05
CA ILE A 48 -4.65 -8.69 -3.17
C ILE A 48 -4.07 -10.10 -3.05
N TRP A 49 -2.96 -10.36 -3.73
CA TRP A 49 -2.26 -11.64 -3.64
C TRP A 49 -1.81 -11.93 -2.21
N GLU A 50 -1.24 -10.93 -1.53
CA GLU A 50 -0.81 -11.10 -0.15
C GLU A 50 -1.97 -11.43 0.79
N ILE A 51 -3.10 -10.73 0.66
CA ILE A 51 -4.28 -10.99 1.48
C ILE A 51 -4.80 -12.41 1.26
N ALA A 52 -4.90 -12.82 0.00
CA ALA A 52 -5.33 -14.18 -0.34
C ALA A 52 -4.38 -15.23 0.25
N MET A 53 -3.08 -14.98 0.17
CA MET A 53 -2.06 -15.86 0.72
C MET A 53 -2.13 -15.94 2.25
N LEU A 54 -2.24 -14.79 2.91
CA LEU A 54 -2.34 -14.73 4.37
C LEU A 54 -3.59 -15.45 4.87
N THR A 55 -4.69 -15.29 4.17
CA THR A 55 -5.95 -15.97 4.50
C THR A 55 -5.81 -17.48 4.34
N ARG A 56 -5.21 -17.92 3.23
CA ARG A 56 -4.99 -19.35 2.98
C ARG A 56 -4.07 -19.97 4.01
N ARG A 57 -3.07 -19.24 4.49
CA ARG A 57 -2.14 -19.70 5.52
C ARG A 57 -2.67 -19.51 6.94
N LYS A 58 -3.92 -19.10 7.09
CA LYS A 58 -4.57 -18.85 8.39
C LYS A 58 -3.85 -17.82 9.26
N ARG A 59 -3.14 -16.88 8.63
CA ARG A 59 -2.48 -15.76 9.31
C ARG A 59 -3.35 -14.52 9.34
N LEU A 60 -4.42 -14.50 8.55
CA LEU A 60 -5.42 -13.44 8.52
C LEU A 60 -6.78 -14.11 8.47
N GLN A 61 -7.66 -13.73 9.38
CA GLN A 61 -9.00 -14.27 9.44
C GLN A 61 -10.00 -13.21 8.98
N LEU A 62 -10.72 -13.52 7.91
CA LEU A 62 -11.78 -12.67 7.39
C LEU A 62 -13.13 -13.31 7.76
N ASP A 63 -14.13 -12.45 7.96
CA ASP A 63 -15.49 -12.91 8.26
C ASP A 63 -16.32 -13.20 7.00
N MET A 64 -15.66 -13.19 5.84
CA MET A 64 -16.29 -13.46 4.55
C MET A 64 -15.25 -14.02 3.59
N PRO A 65 -15.65 -14.61 2.44
CA PRO A 65 -14.69 -15.06 1.45
C PRO A 65 -13.79 -13.90 0.96
N VAL A 66 -12.53 -14.22 0.69
CA VAL A 66 -11.53 -13.23 0.26
C VAL A 66 -12.02 -12.38 -0.91
N ARG A 67 -12.62 -13.01 -1.89
CA ARG A 67 -13.08 -12.32 -3.11
C ARG A 67 -14.12 -11.24 -2.78
N ARG A 68 -15.01 -11.53 -1.85
CA ARG A 68 -16.01 -10.56 -1.39
C ARG A 68 -15.38 -9.44 -0.56
N TRP A 69 -14.46 -9.81 0.33
CA TRP A 69 -13.76 -8.82 1.16
C TRP A 69 -13.02 -7.79 0.30
N VAL A 70 -12.30 -8.29 -0.71
CA VAL A 70 -11.55 -7.43 -1.63
C VAL A 70 -12.50 -6.50 -2.40
N ALA A 71 -13.61 -7.05 -2.91
CA ALA A 71 -14.58 -6.24 -3.65
C ALA A 71 -15.16 -5.13 -2.78
N GLU A 72 -15.54 -5.43 -1.55
CA GLU A 72 -16.08 -4.44 -0.63
C GLU A 72 -15.03 -3.41 -0.22
N ALA A 73 -13.80 -3.85 0.02
CA ALA A 73 -12.73 -2.97 0.44
C ALA A 73 -12.32 -1.99 -0.67
N LEU A 74 -12.34 -2.42 -1.92
CA LEU A 74 -12.04 -1.55 -3.06
C LEU A 74 -13.17 -0.58 -3.39
N ASP A 75 -14.39 -0.84 -2.92
CA ASP A 75 -15.55 -0.01 -3.19
C ASP A 75 -15.66 1.17 -2.22
N LYS A 76 -14.69 1.36 -1.33
CA LYS A 76 -14.75 2.42 -0.32
C LYS A 76 -13.89 3.62 -0.68
N LEU A 77 -14.40 4.82 -0.35
CA LEU A 77 -13.67 6.08 -0.19
C LEU A 77 -12.68 6.43 -1.31
N GLY A 78 -13.04 6.17 -2.57
CA GLY A 78 -12.17 6.54 -3.69
C GLY A 78 -10.88 5.73 -3.75
N ILE A 79 -10.92 4.50 -3.26
CA ILE A 79 -9.80 3.57 -3.38
C ILE A 79 -9.77 3.01 -4.79
N GLN A 80 -8.59 3.01 -5.38
CA GLN A 80 -8.38 2.49 -6.72
C GLN A 80 -7.31 1.40 -6.70
N LEU A 81 -7.53 0.36 -7.49
CA LEU A 81 -6.53 -0.67 -7.69
C LEU A 81 -5.44 -0.17 -8.64
N LEU A 82 -4.19 -0.31 -8.23
CA LEU A 82 -3.04 0.00 -9.08
C LEU A 82 -2.51 -1.30 -9.66
N PRO A 83 -2.64 -1.49 -10.99
CA PRO A 83 -2.14 -2.72 -11.63
C PRO A 83 -0.63 -2.82 -11.58
N LEU A 84 -0.11 -4.05 -11.65
CA LEU A 84 1.31 -4.28 -11.83
C LEU A 84 1.67 -3.98 -13.29
N SER A 85 2.51 -2.97 -13.49
CA SER A 85 2.97 -2.59 -14.81
C SER A 85 4.37 -3.17 -15.09
N ILE A 86 4.79 -3.06 -16.34
CA ILE A 86 6.15 -3.44 -16.75
C ILE A 86 7.17 -2.63 -15.94
N ASP A 87 6.98 -1.32 -15.84
CA ASP A 87 7.91 -0.45 -15.12
C ASP A 87 7.99 -0.77 -13.64
N ILE A 88 6.85 -1.05 -13.01
CA ILE A 88 6.83 -1.43 -11.59
C ILE A 88 7.57 -2.75 -11.37
N ALA A 89 7.32 -3.75 -12.23
CA ALA A 89 7.96 -5.05 -12.08
C ALA A 89 9.49 -4.94 -12.21
N ILE A 90 9.97 -4.15 -13.14
CA ILE A 90 11.41 -3.94 -13.33
C ILE A 90 12.00 -3.13 -12.18
N GLU A 91 11.35 -2.03 -11.80
CA GLU A 91 11.82 -1.17 -10.71
C GLU A 91 11.93 -1.96 -9.40
N ALA A 92 11.02 -2.90 -9.16
CA ALA A 92 11.04 -3.72 -7.95
C ALA A 92 12.35 -4.50 -7.79
N VAL A 93 12.93 -4.94 -8.90
CA VAL A 93 14.23 -5.63 -8.91
C VAL A 93 15.38 -4.65 -8.75
N GLU A 94 15.26 -3.46 -9.31
CA GLU A 94 16.33 -2.47 -9.34
C GLU A 94 16.42 -1.61 -8.08
N LEU A 95 15.50 -1.74 -7.14
CA LEU A 95 15.55 -1.00 -5.88
C LEU A 95 16.87 -1.28 -5.14
N PRO A 96 17.46 -0.25 -4.50
CA PRO A 96 18.77 -0.41 -3.86
C PRO A 96 18.75 -1.32 -2.64
N GLU A 97 19.88 -1.94 -2.36
CA GLU A 97 20.12 -2.67 -1.13
C GLU A 97 20.30 -1.68 0.04
N PRO A 98 19.97 -2.02 1.28
CA PRO A 98 19.52 -3.35 1.73
C PRO A 98 18.01 -3.39 1.97
N MET A 99 17.23 -3.47 0.92
CA MET A 99 15.82 -3.72 1.08
C MET A 99 15.58 -5.22 1.24
N TYR A 100 14.48 -5.58 1.90
CA TYR A 100 14.06 -6.96 2.05
C TYR A 100 14.05 -7.69 0.72
N LYS A 101 14.37 -8.99 0.79
CA LYS A 101 14.23 -9.87 -0.37
C LYS A 101 12.80 -10.28 -0.65
N ASP A 102 11.83 -9.79 0.13
CA ASP A 102 10.42 -10.09 -0.09
C ASP A 102 9.94 -9.42 -1.37
N PRO A 103 9.55 -10.19 -2.39
CA PRO A 103 9.11 -9.61 -3.66
C PRO A 103 7.90 -8.71 -3.53
N ALA A 104 6.96 -9.04 -2.65
CA ALA A 104 5.76 -8.22 -2.46
C ALA A 104 6.12 -6.84 -1.93
N ASP A 105 6.98 -6.76 -0.91
CA ASP A 105 7.41 -5.48 -0.35
C ASP A 105 8.14 -4.63 -1.39
N ARG A 106 8.99 -5.26 -2.19
CA ARG A 106 9.71 -4.56 -3.26
C ARG A 106 8.73 -4.00 -4.29
N MET A 107 7.72 -4.75 -4.67
CA MET A 107 6.70 -4.30 -5.61
C MET A 107 5.85 -3.16 -5.07
N ILE A 108 5.58 -3.14 -3.77
CA ILE A 108 4.84 -2.06 -3.13
C ILE A 108 5.65 -0.76 -3.19
N VAL A 109 6.92 -0.79 -2.79
CA VAL A 109 7.79 0.39 -2.84
C VAL A 109 7.96 0.86 -4.29
N ALA A 110 8.20 -0.06 -5.21
CA ALA A 110 8.35 0.26 -6.63
C ALA A 110 7.08 0.90 -7.20
N SER A 111 5.91 0.41 -6.81
CA SER A 111 4.64 0.96 -7.25
C SER A 111 4.51 2.43 -6.87
N ALA A 112 4.80 2.75 -5.62
CA ALA A 112 4.76 4.13 -5.16
C ALA A 112 5.78 5.01 -5.89
N ARG A 113 6.98 4.49 -6.11
CA ARG A 113 8.04 5.24 -6.77
C ARG A 113 7.70 5.54 -8.23
N VAL A 114 7.31 4.52 -8.97
CA VAL A 114 7.00 4.68 -10.42
C VAL A 114 5.83 5.64 -10.63
N GLU A 115 4.79 5.52 -9.79
CA GLU A 115 3.58 6.32 -9.95
C GLU A 115 3.63 7.66 -9.21
N GLY A 116 4.72 7.96 -8.52
CA GLY A 116 4.87 9.22 -7.80
C GLY A 116 3.90 9.39 -6.64
N LEU A 117 3.58 8.29 -5.94
CA LEU A 117 2.64 8.28 -4.83
C LEU A 117 3.36 8.34 -3.49
N THR A 118 2.70 8.91 -2.49
CA THR A 118 3.17 8.85 -1.11
C THR A 118 2.92 7.46 -0.54
N LEU A 119 3.98 6.78 -0.11
CA LEU A 119 3.87 5.46 0.48
C LEU A 119 3.43 5.56 1.94
N ILE A 120 2.37 4.84 2.30
CA ILE A 120 1.91 4.77 3.70
C ILE A 120 2.13 3.34 4.19
N THR A 121 3.02 3.20 5.17
CA THR A 121 3.40 1.89 5.71
C THR A 121 3.88 2.02 7.15
N SER A 122 3.76 0.93 7.91
CA SER A 122 4.37 0.81 9.24
C SER A 122 5.69 0.04 9.20
N ASP A 123 6.05 -0.51 8.05
CA ASP A 123 7.25 -1.34 7.90
C ASP A 123 8.49 -0.45 7.89
N LYS A 124 9.33 -0.59 8.91
CA LYS A 124 10.50 0.26 9.08
C LYS A 124 11.53 0.13 7.96
N PRO A 125 11.86 -1.08 7.49
CA PRO A 125 12.76 -1.22 6.35
C PRO A 125 12.22 -0.57 5.07
N MET A 126 10.92 -0.67 4.79
CA MET A 126 10.32 -0.01 3.64
C MET A 126 10.42 1.51 3.76
N LEU A 127 10.13 2.06 4.94
CA LEU A 127 10.29 3.49 5.20
C LEU A 127 11.73 3.95 5.00
N ARG A 128 12.69 3.16 5.46
CA ARG A 128 14.11 3.48 5.33
C ARG A 128 14.52 3.55 3.86
N VAL A 129 14.14 2.56 3.07
CA VAL A 129 14.46 2.55 1.64
C VAL A 129 13.79 3.72 0.94
N ALA A 130 12.50 3.95 1.20
CA ALA A 130 11.76 5.05 0.59
C ALA A 130 12.42 6.40 0.87
N ARG A 131 12.82 6.65 2.11
CA ARG A 131 13.50 7.89 2.49
C ARG A 131 14.87 8.02 1.82
N ASN A 132 15.63 6.94 1.75
CA ASN A 132 16.96 6.93 1.14
C ASN A 132 16.93 7.27 -0.35
N ILE A 133 15.87 6.91 -1.04
CA ILE A 133 15.73 7.20 -2.47
C ILE A 133 14.87 8.44 -2.76
N GLY A 134 14.58 9.22 -1.72
CA GLY A 134 13.90 10.49 -1.89
C GLY A 134 12.40 10.41 -2.14
N MET A 135 11.77 9.30 -1.78
CA MET A 135 10.32 9.15 -1.89
C MET A 135 9.60 9.82 -0.72
N ASP A 136 8.40 10.33 -0.98
CA ASP A 136 7.52 10.73 0.09
C ASP A 136 6.91 9.50 0.76
N CYS A 137 6.95 9.46 2.08
CA CYS A 137 6.37 8.35 2.84
C CYS A 137 5.83 8.85 4.18
N VAL A 138 4.85 8.14 4.70
CA VAL A 138 4.22 8.43 5.98
C VAL A 138 4.19 7.14 6.80
N GLN A 139 4.62 7.24 8.04
CA GLN A 139 4.54 6.11 8.97
C GLN A 139 3.11 5.97 9.47
N ALA A 140 2.55 4.80 9.25
CA ALA A 140 1.17 4.51 9.64
C ALA A 140 1.00 4.22 11.13
#